data_7e452b34ad9066a6e417a0a6298a52ef
#
_entry.id   7e452b34ad9066a6e417a0a6298a52ef
#
_cell.length_a   1.000
_cell.length_b   1.000
_cell.length_c   1.000
_cell.angle_alpha   90.00
_cell.angle_beta   90.00
_cell.angle_gamma   90.00
#
_symmetry.space_group_name_H-M   'P 1'
#
loop_
_entity.id
_entity.type
_entity.pdbx_description
1 polymer ?
#
loop_
_entity_poly.entity_id
_entity_poly.type
_entity_poly.pdbx_seq_one_letter_code
_entity_poly.pdbx_strand_id
1 'polypeptide(L)'
;YAATHPDAVLRYTASDMIYHISSDASYLSEPKSQSRVGGHHYLLSSKSLDPMKPPRVQPPNNGAIHTTCNILKNVMASAAEAEYAALFHNTQHGAMIRTILEEMGHPQPPTPVETDNSTAVGIANGTIRQRKSKAMDMRFYWVQDRVKQGHFLVYWNKGSLNRGDYFTKHHPTSHHIKMRPTYLHEAANAYTTGTARVCSSRSRGISNPVPAND
;
A
#
# COMPACT_ATOMS: atom_id res chain seq x y z
N TYR A 1 17.78 2.15 -9.19
CA TYR A 1 16.62 3.01 -9.38
C TYR A 1 16.92 4.45 -8.91
N ALA A 2 17.32 4.66 -7.66
CA ALA A 2 17.59 6.00 -7.12
C ALA A 2 18.65 6.78 -7.93
N ALA A 3 19.69 6.12 -8.42
CA ALA A 3 20.72 6.73 -9.26
C ALA A 3 20.20 7.21 -10.63
N THR A 4 19.17 6.54 -11.16
CA THR A 4 18.57 6.88 -12.47
C THR A 4 17.34 7.77 -12.37
N HIS A 5 16.78 7.93 -11.15
CA HIS A 5 15.58 8.72 -10.86
C HIS A 5 15.75 9.52 -9.56
N PRO A 6 16.75 10.43 -9.52
CA PRO A 6 17.07 11.15 -8.29
C PRO A 6 15.97 12.14 -7.86
N ASP A 7 15.09 12.53 -8.78
CA ASP A 7 14.01 13.49 -8.55
C ASP A 7 12.67 12.80 -8.19
N ALA A 8 12.64 11.47 -8.11
CA ALA A 8 11.45 10.74 -7.70
C ALA A 8 11.24 10.85 -6.19
N VAL A 9 10.10 11.40 -5.77
CA VAL A 9 9.78 11.64 -4.35
C VAL A 9 8.40 11.12 -4.00
N LEU A 10 8.20 10.75 -2.74
CA LEU A 10 6.87 10.57 -2.18
C LEU A 10 6.27 11.96 -1.90
N ARG A 11 5.07 12.19 -2.41
CA ARG A 11 4.34 13.44 -2.14
C ARG A 11 3.16 13.14 -1.23
N TYR A 12 3.08 13.90 -0.15
CA TYR A 12 1.94 13.89 0.75
C TYR A 12 1.13 15.17 0.55
N THR A 13 -0.17 15.03 0.44
CA THR A 13 -1.11 16.14 0.42
C THR A 13 -1.76 16.27 1.79
N ALA A 14 -2.05 17.52 2.20
CA ALA A 14 -2.77 17.79 3.45
C ALA A 14 -4.10 17.02 3.47
N SER A 15 -4.41 16.40 4.61
CA SER A 15 -5.61 15.58 4.80
C SER A 15 -6.11 15.71 6.24
N ASP A 16 -7.31 15.21 6.50
CA ASP A 16 -7.87 15.12 7.87
C ASP A 16 -7.30 13.91 8.64
N MET A 17 -6.22 13.31 8.16
CA MET A 17 -5.53 12.16 8.75
C MET A 17 -6.41 10.91 8.88
N ILE A 18 -7.44 10.75 8.04
CA ILE A 18 -8.28 9.55 8.00
C ILE A 18 -7.54 8.42 7.31
N TYR A 19 -7.33 7.34 8.04
CA TYR A 19 -6.57 6.20 7.57
C TYR A 19 -7.34 5.32 6.60
N HIS A 20 -6.68 4.85 5.53
CA HIS A 20 -7.24 3.97 4.50
C HIS A 20 -6.24 2.87 4.11
N ILE A 21 -6.74 1.70 3.76
CA ILE A 21 -5.94 0.53 3.36
C ILE A 21 -6.47 -0.03 2.03
N SER A 22 -5.57 -0.19 1.04
CA SER A 22 -5.80 -1.00 -0.15
C SER A 22 -5.06 -2.32 0.03
N SER A 23 -5.79 -3.44 0.10
CA SER A 23 -5.27 -4.78 0.35
C SER A 23 -5.45 -5.67 -0.86
N ASP A 24 -4.42 -6.42 -1.22
CA ASP A 24 -4.41 -7.35 -2.34
C ASP A 24 -3.56 -8.59 -2.03
N ALA A 25 -3.81 -9.68 -2.73
CA ALA A 25 -2.95 -10.86 -2.73
C ALA A 25 -2.77 -11.43 -4.13
N SER A 26 -1.56 -11.91 -4.43
CA SER A 26 -1.39 -12.85 -5.52
C SER A 26 -1.58 -14.29 -5.01
N TYR A 27 -2.16 -15.14 -5.83
CA TYR A 27 -2.38 -16.54 -5.48
C TYR A 27 -1.34 -17.44 -6.19
N LEU A 28 -0.54 -18.17 -5.40
CA LEU A 28 0.49 -19.13 -5.87
C LEU A 28 1.49 -18.54 -6.88
N SER A 29 1.79 -17.25 -6.79
CA SER A 29 2.67 -16.53 -7.72
C SER A 29 4.16 -16.66 -7.38
N GLU A 30 4.48 -17.16 -6.19
CA GLU A 30 5.83 -17.23 -5.67
C GLU A 30 6.39 -18.68 -5.70
N PRO A 31 7.72 -18.85 -5.62
CA PRO A 31 8.32 -20.17 -5.49
C PRO A 31 7.70 -21.00 -4.35
N LYS A 32 7.67 -22.31 -4.49
CA LYS A 32 7.05 -23.27 -3.54
C LYS A 32 5.55 -23.05 -3.37
N SER A 33 4.87 -22.60 -4.43
CA SER A 33 3.42 -22.32 -4.41
C SER A 33 2.99 -21.36 -3.30
N GLN A 34 3.83 -20.41 -2.97
CA GLN A 34 3.50 -19.37 -2.01
C GLN A 34 2.75 -18.21 -2.69
N SER A 35 2.05 -17.44 -1.89
CA SER A 35 1.31 -16.25 -2.29
C SER A 35 2.00 -15.00 -1.74
N ARG A 36 1.72 -13.84 -2.34
CA ARG A 36 2.26 -12.56 -1.88
C ARG A 36 1.15 -11.65 -1.38
N VAL A 37 1.39 -10.98 -0.28
CA VAL A 37 0.53 -9.91 0.24
C VAL A 37 1.03 -8.58 -0.28
N GLY A 38 0.10 -7.77 -0.78
CA GLY A 38 0.29 -6.36 -1.10
C GLY A 38 -0.58 -5.46 -0.23
N GLY A 39 -0.06 -4.30 0.11
CA GLY A 39 -0.81 -3.31 0.86
C GLY A 39 -0.31 -1.90 0.58
N HIS A 40 -1.25 -0.98 0.38
CA HIS A 40 -0.99 0.46 0.26
C HIS A 40 -1.81 1.18 1.31
N HIS A 41 -1.13 1.80 2.27
CA HIS A 41 -1.71 2.46 3.44
C HIS A 41 -1.47 3.95 3.34
N TYR A 42 -2.52 4.76 3.40
CA TYR A 42 -2.42 6.21 3.19
C TYR A 42 -3.49 6.98 3.95
N LEU A 43 -3.35 8.30 3.99
CA LEU A 43 -4.22 9.20 4.76
C LEU A 43 -5.12 10.00 3.81
N LEU A 44 -6.38 10.11 4.16
CA LEU A 44 -7.43 10.77 3.39
C LEU A 44 -8.06 11.95 4.14
N SER A 45 -8.82 12.74 3.40
CA SER A 45 -9.72 13.75 3.96
C SER A 45 -11.14 13.19 4.16
N SER A 46 -11.79 13.58 5.23
CA SER A 46 -13.16 13.19 5.60
C SER A 46 -14.20 13.49 4.52
N LYS A 47 -13.99 14.54 3.73
CA LYS A 47 -14.84 14.89 2.59
C LYS A 47 -14.98 13.79 1.54
N SER A 48 -14.04 12.85 1.52
CA SER A 48 -14.01 11.73 0.56
C SER A 48 -14.70 10.48 1.09
N LEU A 49 -15.15 10.46 2.34
CA LEU A 49 -15.59 9.26 3.03
C LEU A 49 -16.87 9.52 3.86
N ASP A 50 -17.86 8.64 3.71
CA ASP A 50 -18.89 8.44 4.72
C ASP A 50 -18.33 7.39 5.70
N PRO A 51 -18.15 7.71 7.00
CA PRO A 51 -17.51 6.79 7.94
C PRO A 51 -18.26 5.46 8.12
N MET A 52 -19.53 5.41 7.72
CA MET A 52 -20.40 4.25 7.91
C MET A 52 -20.70 3.51 6.61
N LYS A 53 -20.19 3.99 5.48
CA LYS A 53 -20.45 3.39 4.16
C LYS A 53 -19.17 3.24 3.35
N PRO A 54 -19.07 2.18 2.54
CA PRO A 54 -17.98 2.05 1.59
C PRO A 54 -17.89 3.26 0.65
N PRO A 55 -16.67 3.71 0.30
CA PRO A 55 -16.48 4.76 -0.69
C PRO A 55 -17.17 4.38 -2.01
N ARG A 56 -18.00 5.26 -2.54
CA ARG A 56 -18.66 5.04 -3.86
C ARG A 56 -17.72 5.29 -5.03
N VAL A 57 -16.69 6.08 -4.81
CA VAL A 57 -15.68 6.45 -5.81
C VAL A 57 -14.31 6.17 -5.19
N GLN A 58 -13.37 5.73 -6.01
CA GLN A 58 -11.99 5.52 -5.57
C GLN A 58 -11.47 6.79 -4.87
N PRO A 59 -11.06 6.71 -3.60
CA PRO A 59 -10.51 7.87 -2.91
C PRO A 59 -9.27 8.42 -3.60
N PRO A 60 -9.02 9.75 -3.55
CA PRO A 60 -7.80 10.33 -4.09
C PRO A 60 -6.57 9.64 -3.52
N ASN A 61 -5.56 9.45 -4.36
CA ASN A 61 -4.30 8.88 -3.88
C ASN A 61 -3.53 9.90 -3.03
N ASN A 62 -2.85 9.40 -2.01
CA ASN A 62 -1.89 10.16 -1.21
C ASN A 62 -0.61 9.33 -1.05
N GLY A 63 0.48 9.95 -0.63
CA GLY A 63 1.71 9.23 -0.37
C GLY A 63 1.48 8.10 0.65
N ALA A 64 2.08 6.94 0.41
CA ALA A 64 1.98 5.82 1.33
C ALA A 64 2.68 6.15 2.66
N ILE A 65 1.99 5.95 3.78
CA ILE A 65 2.61 5.98 5.11
C ILE A 65 3.15 4.60 5.51
N HIS A 66 2.62 3.54 4.89
CA HIS A 66 3.11 2.17 5.01
C HIS A 66 2.78 1.38 3.74
N THR A 67 3.66 0.48 3.35
CA THR A 67 3.43 -0.46 2.25
C THR A 67 3.77 -1.88 2.69
N THR A 68 2.95 -2.84 2.25
CA THR A 68 3.19 -4.26 2.47
C THR A 68 3.52 -4.93 1.14
N CYS A 69 4.60 -5.72 1.12
CA CYS A 69 4.99 -6.53 -0.02
C CYS A 69 5.71 -7.78 0.51
N ASN A 70 4.95 -8.71 1.09
CA ASN A 70 5.51 -9.85 1.81
C ASN A 70 5.02 -11.18 1.24
N ILE A 71 5.89 -12.20 1.25
CA ILE A 71 5.51 -13.57 0.88
C ILE A 71 4.80 -14.22 2.07
N LEU A 72 3.62 -14.81 1.82
CA LEU A 72 2.93 -15.66 2.78
C LEU A 72 3.69 -16.97 2.94
N LYS A 73 4.13 -17.27 4.16
CA LYS A 73 4.89 -18.49 4.44
C LYS A 73 4.09 -19.77 4.23
N ASN A 74 2.78 -19.71 4.46
CA ASN A 74 1.90 -20.85 4.30
C ASN A 74 1.35 -20.89 2.87
N VAL A 75 1.21 -22.09 2.30
CA VAL A 75 0.52 -22.30 1.03
C VAL A 75 -0.98 -22.12 1.25
N MET A 76 -1.61 -21.29 0.43
CA MET A 76 -3.05 -21.03 0.49
C MET A 76 -3.80 -22.05 -0.37
N ALA A 77 -4.95 -22.50 0.08
CA ALA A 77 -5.77 -23.50 -0.62
C ALA A 77 -6.64 -22.87 -1.73
N SER A 78 -6.84 -21.55 -1.69
CA SER A 78 -7.64 -20.83 -2.70
C SER A 78 -7.22 -19.36 -2.80
N ALA A 79 -7.61 -18.71 -3.91
CA ALA A 79 -7.41 -17.28 -4.08
C ALA A 79 -8.13 -16.46 -2.99
N ALA A 80 -9.36 -16.86 -2.61
CA ALA A 80 -10.10 -16.19 -1.53
C ALA A 80 -9.39 -16.32 -0.17
N GLU A 81 -8.71 -17.43 0.09
CA GLU A 81 -7.91 -17.61 1.29
C GLU A 81 -6.66 -16.72 1.28
N ALA A 82 -5.98 -16.59 0.13
CA ALA A 82 -4.85 -15.68 -0.03
C ALA A 82 -5.26 -14.23 0.19
N GLU A 83 -6.37 -13.79 -0.41
CA GLU A 83 -6.94 -12.45 -0.21
C GLU A 83 -7.30 -12.19 1.24
N TYR A 84 -7.91 -13.17 1.91
CA TYR A 84 -8.25 -13.01 3.31
C TYR A 84 -7.00 -12.96 4.22
N ALA A 85 -5.98 -13.73 3.89
CA ALA A 85 -4.69 -13.64 4.57
C ALA A 85 -4.03 -12.25 4.38
N ALA A 86 -4.17 -11.65 3.20
CA ALA A 86 -3.74 -10.27 2.96
C ALA A 86 -4.53 -9.27 3.81
N LEU A 87 -5.86 -9.40 3.87
CA LEU A 87 -6.70 -8.59 4.76
C LEU A 87 -6.23 -8.69 6.22
N PHE A 88 -5.98 -9.90 6.70
CA PHE A 88 -5.50 -10.12 8.07
C PHE A 88 -4.16 -9.42 8.32
N HIS A 89 -3.17 -9.58 7.44
CA HIS A 89 -1.87 -8.94 7.59
C HIS A 89 -1.97 -7.41 7.55
N ASN A 90 -2.68 -6.86 6.58
CA ASN A 90 -2.83 -5.42 6.43
C ASN A 90 -3.63 -4.81 7.58
N THR A 91 -4.67 -5.48 8.08
CA THR A 91 -5.44 -4.99 9.24
C THR A 91 -4.69 -5.13 10.56
N GLN A 92 -3.76 -6.09 10.71
CA GLN A 92 -2.88 -6.12 11.89
C GLN A 92 -1.97 -4.89 11.94
N HIS A 93 -1.30 -4.54 10.84
CA HIS A 93 -0.54 -3.28 10.74
C HIS A 93 -1.48 -2.07 10.92
N GLY A 94 -2.67 -2.15 10.32
CA GLY A 94 -3.69 -1.12 10.44
C GLY A 94 -4.13 -0.84 11.87
N ALA A 95 -4.29 -1.86 12.69
CA ALA A 95 -4.66 -1.70 14.10
C ALA A 95 -3.61 -0.89 14.88
N MET A 96 -2.32 -1.16 14.65
CA MET A 96 -1.23 -0.40 15.27
C MET A 96 -1.19 1.05 14.79
N ILE A 97 -1.29 1.27 13.47
CA ILE A 97 -1.26 2.62 12.88
C ILE A 97 -2.46 3.44 13.36
N ARG A 98 -3.66 2.85 13.46
CA ARG A 98 -4.83 3.52 14.04
C ARG A 98 -4.55 4.02 15.45
N THR A 99 -4.03 3.16 16.31
CA THR A 99 -3.70 3.53 17.70
C THR A 99 -2.72 4.70 17.74
N ILE A 100 -1.67 4.68 16.91
CA ILE A 100 -0.69 5.78 16.82
C ILE A 100 -1.38 7.08 16.39
N LEU A 101 -2.24 7.05 15.37
CA LEU A 101 -2.96 8.24 14.90
C LEU A 101 -3.91 8.80 15.98
N GLU A 102 -4.60 7.94 16.70
CA GLU A 102 -5.48 8.33 17.81
C GLU A 102 -4.69 8.96 18.97
N GLU A 103 -3.54 8.38 19.34
CA GLU A 103 -2.62 8.95 20.34
C GLU A 103 -2.02 10.29 19.91
N MET A 104 -1.83 10.50 18.60
CA MET A 104 -1.42 11.79 18.02
C MET A 104 -2.54 12.83 17.98
N GLY A 105 -3.75 12.51 18.47
CA GLY A 105 -4.89 13.42 18.50
C GLY A 105 -5.75 13.41 17.25
N HIS A 106 -5.63 12.39 16.39
CA HIS A 106 -6.43 12.21 15.18
C HIS A 106 -7.43 11.05 15.35
N PRO A 107 -8.64 11.28 15.88
CA PRO A 107 -9.65 10.24 16.05
C PRO A 107 -9.95 9.54 14.71
N GLN A 108 -9.99 8.21 14.74
CA GLN A 108 -10.18 7.40 13.55
C GLN A 108 -11.60 6.83 13.48
N PRO A 109 -12.41 7.15 12.44
CA PRO A 109 -13.61 6.39 12.13
C PRO A 109 -13.24 4.94 11.76
N PRO A 110 -14.22 4.04 11.54
CA PRO A 110 -13.90 2.72 10.97
C PRO A 110 -13.02 2.87 9.73
N THR A 111 -11.80 2.32 9.78
CA THR A 111 -10.85 2.44 8.66
C THR A 111 -11.36 1.67 7.44
N PRO A 112 -11.57 2.32 6.29
CA PRO A 112 -11.92 1.62 5.07
C PRO A 112 -10.77 0.72 4.61
N VAL A 113 -11.09 -0.56 4.36
CA VAL A 113 -10.16 -1.56 3.83
C VAL A 113 -10.74 -2.13 2.54
N GLU A 114 -10.12 -1.82 1.42
CA GLU A 114 -10.55 -2.34 0.13
C GLU A 114 -9.84 -3.65 -0.24
N THR A 115 -10.58 -4.55 -0.88
CA THR A 115 -10.08 -5.74 -1.58
C THR A 115 -10.94 -6.00 -2.81
N ASP A 116 -10.41 -6.70 -3.80
CA ASP A 116 -11.15 -7.04 -5.01
C ASP A 116 -11.82 -8.42 -4.96
N ASN A 117 -11.75 -9.09 -3.83
CA ASN A 117 -12.36 -10.42 -3.62
C ASN A 117 -13.65 -10.33 -2.80
N SER A 118 -14.79 -10.48 -3.47
CA SER A 118 -16.12 -10.41 -2.82
C SER A 118 -16.33 -11.49 -1.76
N THR A 119 -15.73 -12.68 -1.92
CA THR A 119 -15.79 -13.74 -0.92
C THR A 119 -15.05 -13.35 0.35
N ALA A 120 -13.86 -12.76 0.22
CA ALA A 120 -13.09 -12.25 1.34
C ALA A 120 -13.87 -11.16 2.10
N VAL A 121 -14.52 -10.23 1.38
CA VAL A 121 -15.41 -9.22 1.98
C VAL A 121 -16.57 -9.88 2.74
N GLY A 122 -17.25 -10.84 2.11
CA GLY A 122 -18.36 -11.55 2.74
C GLY A 122 -17.97 -12.29 4.03
N ILE A 123 -16.78 -12.88 4.05
CA ILE A 123 -16.22 -13.53 5.25
C ILE A 123 -15.91 -12.46 6.31
N ALA A 124 -15.21 -11.39 5.97
CA ALA A 124 -14.84 -10.33 6.91
C ALA A 124 -16.06 -9.68 7.57
N ASN A 125 -17.12 -9.45 6.80
CA ASN A 125 -18.37 -8.86 7.29
C ASN A 125 -19.34 -9.89 7.92
N GLY A 126 -18.96 -11.17 7.98
CA GLY A 126 -19.77 -12.24 8.59
C GLY A 126 -21.01 -12.66 7.79
N THR A 127 -21.13 -12.23 6.53
CA THR A 127 -22.24 -12.59 5.63
C THR A 127 -22.04 -13.96 4.97
N ILE A 128 -20.81 -14.41 4.85
CA ILE A 128 -20.43 -15.73 4.35
C ILE A 128 -19.84 -16.55 5.49
N ARG A 129 -20.43 -17.72 5.78
CA ARG A 129 -19.86 -18.68 6.73
C ARG A 129 -18.90 -19.61 6.02
N GLN A 130 -17.65 -19.63 6.46
CA GLN A 130 -16.67 -20.56 5.93
C GLN A 130 -16.93 -21.98 6.47
N ARG A 131 -16.95 -22.95 5.57
CA ARG A 131 -17.04 -24.35 5.93
C ARG A 131 -15.63 -24.91 6.16
N LYS A 132 -15.27 -25.16 7.43
CA LYS A 132 -14.14 -25.97 7.92
C LYS A 132 -12.76 -25.70 7.27
N SER A 133 -11.98 -24.80 7.86
CA SER A 133 -10.52 -24.83 7.78
C SER A 133 -9.94 -24.46 9.14
N LYS A 134 -9.59 -25.45 9.96
CA LYS A 134 -9.09 -25.22 11.33
C LYS A 134 -7.81 -24.37 11.38
N ALA A 135 -6.99 -24.39 10.34
CA ALA A 135 -5.71 -23.69 10.31
C ALA A 135 -5.85 -22.16 10.12
N MET A 136 -6.99 -21.68 9.58
CA MET A 136 -7.25 -20.27 9.31
C MET A 136 -8.27 -19.64 10.26
N ASP A 137 -8.91 -20.44 11.12
CA ASP A 137 -10.03 -19.98 11.95
C ASP A 137 -9.70 -18.74 12.79
N MET A 138 -8.53 -18.69 13.45
CA MET A 138 -8.14 -17.54 14.27
C MET A 138 -8.00 -16.25 13.47
N ARG A 139 -7.45 -16.29 12.25
CA ARG A 139 -7.30 -15.12 11.39
C ARG A 139 -8.65 -14.59 10.93
N PHE A 140 -9.57 -15.48 10.57
CA PHE A 140 -10.93 -15.14 10.18
C PHE A 140 -11.68 -14.45 11.32
N TYR A 141 -11.70 -15.06 12.50
CA TYR A 141 -12.37 -14.50 13.66
C TYR A 141 -11.77 -13.18 14.11
N TRP A 142 -10.45 -13.01 14.04
CA TRP A 142 -9.80 -11.78 14.42
C TRP A 142 -10.25 -10.59 13.55
N VAL A 143 -10.26 -10.74 12.22
CA VAL A 143 -10.71 -9.67 11.31
C VAL A 143 -12.20 -9.36 11.51
N GLN A 144 -13.04 -10.41 11.61
CA GLN A 144 -14.47 -10.25 11.87
C GLN A 144 -14.74 -9.51 13.19
N ASP A 145 -13.99 -9.85 14.23
CA ASP A 145 -14.10 -9.19 15.52
C ASP A 145 -13.77 -7.71 15.44
N ARG A 146 -12.68 -7.34 14.75
CA ARG A 146 -12.30 -5.94 14.53
C ARG A 146 -13.31 -5.17 13.68
N VAL A 147 -13.92 -5.81 12.70
CA VAL A 147 -15.03 -5.22 11.94
C VAL A 147 -16.25 -4.98 12.84
N LYS A 148 -16.63 -5.95 13.67
CA LYS A 148 -17.75 -5.80 14.61
C LYS A 148 -17.50 -4.72 15.66
N GLN A 149 -16.27 -4.53 16.09
CA GLN A 149 -15.86 -3.46 17.02
C GLN A 149 -15.80 -2.08 16.34
N GLY A 150 -16.04 -1.97 15.02
CA GLY A 150 -15.98 -0.72 14.29
C GLY A 150 -14.57 -0.19 14.03
N HIS A 151 -13.54 -1.04 14.14
CA HIS A 151 -12.19 -0.64 13.79
C HIS A 151 -11.98 -0.55 12.29
N PHE A 152 -12.60 -1.45 11.53
CA PHE A 152 -12.47 -1.56 10.07
C PHE A 152 -13.83 -1.64 9.39
N LEU A 153 -13.88 -1.08 8.16
CA LEU A 153 -14.97 -1.20 7.21
C LEU A 153 -14.42 -1.91 5.96
N VAL A 154 -14.58 -3.23 5.87
CA VAL A 154 -14.10 -4.02 4.72
C VAL A 154 -15.10 -3.94 3.59
N TYR A 155 -14.64 -3.55 2.39
CA TYR A 155 -15.49 -3.40 1.22
C TYR A 155 -14.83 -3.90 -0.07
N TRP A 156 -15.67 -4.23 -1.05
CA TRP A 156 -15.21 -4.63 -2.36
C TRP A 156 -14.95 -3.41 -3.24
N ASN A 157 -13.84 -3.45 -3.99
CA ASN A 157 -13.56 -2.53 -5.06
C ASN A 157 -12.97 -3.29 -6.26
N LYS A 158 -13.06 -2.70 -7.45
CA LYS A 158 -12.56 -3.31 -8.68
C LYS A 158 -11.03 -3.44 -8.63
N GLY A 159 -10.48 -4.62 -8.96
CA GLY A 159 -9.04 -4.90 -8.90
C GLY A 159 -8.18 -3.92 -9.70
N SER A 160 -8.67 -3.42 -10.85
CA SER A 160 -7.95 -2.39 -11.63
C SER A 160 -7.78 -1.04 -10.91
N LEU A 161 -8.48 -0.83 -9.80
CA LEU A 161 -8.40 0.35 -8.95
C LEU A 161 -7.67 0.07 -7.64
N ASN A 162 -7.46 -1.21 -7.31
CA ASN A 162 -6.80 -1.61 -6.07
C ASN A 162 -5.30 -1.26 -6.11
N ARG A 163 -4.87 -0.35 -5.27
CA ARG A 163 -3.47 0.09 -5.20
C ARG A 163 -2.54 -0.96 -4.58
N GLY A 164 -3.09 -1.94 -3.88
CA GLY A 164 -2.35 -3.09 -3.35
C GLY A 164 -1.83 -4.02 -4.45
N ASP A 165 -2.54 -4.12 -5.58
CA ASP A 165 -2.25 -5.03 -6.71
C ASP A 165 -0.82 -4.85 -7.27
N TYR A 166 -0.31 -3.62 -7.30
CA TYR A 166 1.04 -3.33 -7.77
C TYR A 166 2.14 -4.05 -6.95
N PHE A 167 1.92 -4.31 -5.68
CA PHE A 167 2.89 -4.93 -4.78
C PHE A 167 2.84 -6.46 -4.77
N THR A 168 1.84 -7.07 -5.44
CA THR A 168 1.63 -8.52 -5.40
C THR A 168 2.11 -9.25 -6.64
N LYS A 169 2.40 -8.54 -7.73
CA LYS A 169 2.69 -9.13 -9.04
C LYS A 169 4.06 -8.74 -9.57
N HIS A 170 4.65 -9.62 -10.36
CA HIS A 170 5.81 -9.30 -11.18
C HIS A 170 5.34 -8.60 -12.46
N HIS A 171 5.69 -7.34 -12.61
CA HIS A 171 5.26 -6.53 -13.73
C HIS A 171 6.39 -6.34 -14.76
N PRO A 172 6.09 -6.25 -16.07
CA PRO A 172 7.05 -5.84 -17.08
C PRO A 172 7.41 -4.36 -16.92
N THR A 173 8.57 -3.96 -17.44
CA THR A 173 9.10 -2.58 -17.35
C THR A 173 8.09 -1.52 -17.78
N SER A 174 7.34 -1.77 -18.87
CA SER A 174 6.31 -0.87 -19.37
C SER A 174 5.20 -0.59 -18.34
N HIS A 175 4.82 -1.62 -17.56
CA HIS A 175 3.83 -1.46 -16.51
C HIS A 175 4.39 -0.64 -15.33
N HIS A 176 5.65 -0.89 -14.93
CA HIS A 176 6.30 -0.08 -13.89
C HIS A 176 6.34 1.40 -14.28
N ILE A 177 6.71 1.73 -15.52
CA ILE A 177 6.72 3.12 -16.03
C ILE A 177 5.31 3.73 -15.95
N LYS A 178 4.27 2.98 -16.37
CA LYS A 178 2.88 3.43 -16.33
C LYS A 178 2.39 3.69 -14.90
N MET A 179 2.73 2.81 -13.95
CA MET A 179 2.23 2.88 -12.58
C MET A 179 3.04 3.83 -11.68
N ARG A 180 4.26 4.20 -12.08
CA ARG A 180 5.13 5.07 -11.30
C ARG A 180 4.46 6.37 -10.83
N PRO A 181 3.74 7.14 -11.67
CA PRO A 181 3.08 8.38 -11.23
C PRO A 181 1.99 8.17 -10.18
N THR A 182 1.49 6.93 -10.01
CA THR A 182 0.53 6.60 -8.96
C THR A 182 1.17 6.58 -7.58
N TYR A 183 2.43 6.16 -7.49
CA TYR A 183 3.13 5.94 -6.21
C TYR A 183 4.21 6.97 -5.93
N LEU A 184 4.80 7.54 -6.98
CA LEU A 184 5.90 8.50 -6.88
C LEU A 184 5.54 9.77 -7.66
N HIS A 185 5.91 10.92 -7.10
CA HIS A 185 5.84 12.16 -7.83
C HIS A 185 7.15 12.37 -8.60
N GLU A 186 7.02 12.63 -9.90
CA GLU A 186 8.13 13.06 -10.76
C GLU A 186 7.89 14.51 -11.20
N ALA A 187 8.89 15.36 -11.10
CA ALA A 187 8.78 16.73 -11.61
C ALA A 187 8.52 16.69 -13.12
N ALA A 188 7.54 17.44 -13.59
CA ALA A 188 7.00 17.39 -14.96
C ALA A 188 8.03 17.66 -16.09
N ASN A 189 9.27 18.02 -15.78
CA ASN A 189 10.27 18.45 -16.73
C ASN A 189 11.46 17.50 -16.96
N ALA A 190 11.45 16.29 -16.37
CA ALA A 190 12.65 15.45 -16.47
C ALA A 190 12.76 14.63 -17.78
N TYR A 191 11.69 14.47 -18.56
CA TYR A 191 11.69 13.48 -19.65
C TYR A 191 11.12 13.95 -21.01
N THR A 192 10.83 15.24 -21.20
CA THR A 192 10.33 15.75 -22.50
C THR A 192 11.41 16.24 -23.44
N THR A 193 12.67 16.27 -23.03
CA THR A 193 13.79 16.57 -23.93
C THR A 193 14.82 15.44 -23.83
N GLY A 194 14.85 14.61 -24.89
CA GLY A 194 15.86 13.57 -25.09
C GLY A 194 17.26 14.13 -25.30
N THR A 195 17.85 14.70 -24.25
CA THR A 195 19.27 15.00 -24.20
C THR A 195 19.80 14.48 -22.86
N ALA A 196 20.54 13.39 -22.95
CA ALA A 196 21.32 12.88 -21.83
C ALA A 196 22.23 14.02 -21.33
N ARG A 197 21.95 14.59 -20.17
CA ARG A 197 22.93 15.43 -19.47
C ARG A 197 24.03 14.51 -18.96
N VAL A 198 25.14 14.52 -19.70
CA VAL A 198 26.42 13.99 -19.21
C VAL A 198 26.77 14.83 -17.98
N CYS A 199 26.82 14.19 -16.83
CA CYS A 199 27.25 14.81 -15.58
C CYS A 199 28.75 15.09 -15.71
N SER A 200 29.14 16.33 -16.10
CA SER A 200 30.54 16.75 -16.06
C SER A 200 30.93 16.95 -14.60
N SER A 201 31.71 16.03 -14.08
CA SER A 201 32.40 16.21 -12.81
C SER A 201 33.39 17.36 -12.91
N ARG A 202 33.01 18.53 -12.44
CA ARG A 202 33.98 19.59 -12.14
C ARG A 202 34.72 19.20 -10.87
N SER A 203 35.91 18.63 -11.05
CA SER A 203 36.95 18.61 -10.03
C SER A 203 37.34 20.04 -9.69
N ARG A 204 36.94 20.53 -8.50
CA ARG A 204 37.53 21.73 -7.91
C ARG A 204 38.91 21.34 -7.43
N GLY A 205 39.94 21.80 -8.16
CA GLY A 205 41.32 21.73 -7.71
C GLY A 205 41.49 22.59 -6.43
N ILE A 206 41.88 21.93 -5.36
CA ILE A 206 42.35 22.62 -4.16
C ILE A 206 43.78 23.02 -4.44
N SER A 207 44.01 24.32 -4.71
CA SER A 207 45.36 24.91 -4.73
C SER A 207 45.77 25.21 -3.28
N ASN A 208 46.72 24.43 -2.77
CA ASN A 208 47.42 24.78 -1.53
C ASN A 208 48.36 25.97 -1.77
N PRO A 209 48.40 26.99 -0.92
CA PRO A 209 49.42 28.03 -0.99
C PRO A 209 50.75 27.50 -0.43
N VAL A 210 51.82 27.70 -1.19
CA VAL A 210 53.20 27.46 -0.80
C VAL A 210 53.60 28.54 0.21
N PRO A 211 54.26 28.24 1.33
CA PRO A 211 54.82 29.27 2.21
C PRO A 211 56.09 29.82 1.60
N ALA A 212 56.18 31.17 1.52
CA ALA A 212 57.42 31.86 1.23
C ALA A 212 58.37 31.78 2.41
N ASN A 213 59.60 31.34 2.14
CA ASN A 213 60.74 31.58 3.00
C ASN A 213 61.23 33.05 2.80
N ASP A 214 61.35 33.72 3.87
CA ASP A 214 62.54 34.53 4.27
C ASP A 214 62.47 34.81 5.79
#